data_dacc4eb56d77c96e55960f2553d2b8db
#
_entry.id   dacc4eb56d77c96e55960f2553d2b8db
#
_cell.length_a   1.000
_cell.length_b   1.000
_cell.length_c   1.000
_cell.angle_alpha   90.00
_cell.angle_beta   90.00
_cell.angle_gamma   90.00
#
_symmetry.space_group_name_H-M   'P 1'
#
loop_
_entity.id
_entity.type
_entity.pdbx_description
1 polymer ?
#
loop_
_entity_poly.entity_id
_entity_poly.type
_entity_poly.pdbx_seq_one_letter_code
_entity_poly.pdbx_strand_id
1 'polypeptide(L)'
;MRCFVGVPVTGPLARECKELSLGLPRATPRPNLHLTLAFLGQCTPAGVARLSAELRSLADRFAAFDLTFDRCEPFPAEQGPFLALTATCSEALSALHEGLWECLGRQGIDREQRAFRPHITLAKPGLALATQTGAWQLTVDQLCLYQSELIQGEVPTYRPLSQHPLAG
;
A
#
# COMPACT_ATOMS: atom_id res chain seq x y z
N MET A 1 -2.75 9.66 15.91
CA MET A 1 -3.01 8.41 15.16
C MET A 1 -1.98 8.20 14.07
N ARG A 2 -1.56 6.97 13.90
CA ARG A 2 -0.60 6.63 12.84
C ARG A 2 -1.35 6.41 11.53
N CYS A 3 -0.89 7.09 10.50
CA CYS A 3 -1.58 7.08 9.21
C CYS A 3 -0.65 6.75 8.05
N PHE A 4 -1.25 6.25 6.98
CA PHE A 4 -0.56 6.04 5.70
C PHE A 4 -1.54 6.19 4.55
N VAL A 5 -1.00 6.46 3.37
CA VAL A 5 -1.78 6.49 2.13
C VAL A 5 -1.46 5.25 1.33
N GLY A 6 -2.50 4.57 0.86
CA GLY A 6 -2.33 3.36 0.09
C GLY A 6 -3.46 3.11 -0.89
N VAL A 7 -3.33 2.00 -1.60
CA VAL A 7 -4.33 1.49 -2.55
C VAL A 7 -4.83 0.16 -2.02
N PRO A 8 -6.13 0.00 -1.78
CA PRO A 8 -6.65 -1.27 -1.29
C PRO A 8 -6.55 -2.36 -2.35
N VAL A 9 -6.29 -3.59 -1.90
CA VAL A 9 -6.29 -4.77 -2.77
C VAL A 9 -7.59 -5.52 -2.55
N THR A 10 -8.42 -5.57 -3.58
CA THR A 10 -9.75 -6.17 -3.55
C THR A 10 -9.95 -7.08 -4.76
N GLY A 11 -11.10 -7.74 -4.82
CA GLY A 11 -11.51 -8.55 -5.97
C GLY A 11 -10.58 -9.72 -6.27
N PRO A 12 -10.33 -10.01 -7.57
CA PRO A 12 -9.53 -11.17 -7.95
C PRO A 12 -8.12 -11.19 -7.37
N LEU A 13 -7.45 -10.04 -7.30
CA LEU A 13 -6.09 -9.98 -6.74
C LEU A 13 -6.10 -10.32 -5.25
N ALA A 14 -7.09 -9.87 -4.50
CA ALA A 14 -7.20 -10.23 -3.08
C ALA A 14 -7.30 -11.75 -2.91
N ARG A 15 -8.06 -12.41 -3.77
CA ARG A 15 -8.17 -13.88 -3.77
C ARG A 15 -6.83 -14.53 -4.07
N GLU A 16 -6.14 -14.06 -5.10
CA GLU A 16 -4.81 -14.58 -5.46
C GLU A 16 -3.80 -14.39 -4.33
N CYS A 17 -3.83 -13.25 -3.66
CA CYS A 17 -2.98 -12.99 -2.48
C CYS A 17 -3.26 -13.99 -1.36
N LYS A 18 -4.51 -14.30 -1.10
CA LYS A 18 -4.90 -15.27 -0.07
C LYS A 18 -4.46 -16.69 -0.45
N GLU A 19 -4.53 -17.05 -1.72
CA GLU A 19 -4.03 -18.34 -2.21
C GLU A 19 -2.51 -18.45 -2.02
N LEU A 20 -1.76 -17.39 -2.36
CA LEU A 20 -0.30 -17.38 -2.20
C LEU A 20 0.14 -17.46 -0.74
N SER A 21 -0.66 -16.99 0.19
CA SER A 21 -0.34 -17.00 1.62
C SER A 21 -1.02 -18.12 2.39
N LEU A 22 -1.73 -19.01 1.71
CA LEU A 22 -2.47 -20.10 2.35
C LEU A 22 -1.54 -20.98 3.17
N GLY A 23 -1.87 -21.19 4.44
CA GLY A 23 -1.10 -22.00 5.36
C GLY A 23 0.15 -21.33 5.92
N LEU A 24 0.47 -20.10 5.51
CA LEU A 24 1.64 -19.40 6.03
C LEU A 24 1.35 -18.72 7.36
N PRO A 25 2.34 -18.71 8.28
CA PRO A 25 2.21 -17.93 9.51
C PRO A 25 2.00 -16.44 9.23
N ARG A 26 1.15 -15.80 10.03
CA ARG A 26 0.91 -14.37 9.97
C ARG A 26 0.54 -13.88 8.58
N ALA A 27 -0.34 -14.64 7.90
CA ALA A 27 -0.91 -14.20 6.63
C ALA A 27 -1.69 -12.91 6.84
N THR A 28 -1.51 -11.97 5.92
CA THR A 28 -2.19 -10.67 5.99
C THR A 28 -3.70 -10.87 5.88
N PRO A 29 -4.52 -10.40 6.83
CA PRO A 29 -5.97 -10.46 6.71
C PRO A 29 -6.44 -9.73 5.46
N ARG A 30 -7.46 -10.26 4.82
CA ARG A 30 -7.97 -9.70 3.56
C ARG A 30 -8.24 -8.18 3.62
N PRO A 31 -8.88 -7.63 4.68
CA PRO A 31 -9.09 -6.18 4.76
C PRO A 31 -7.81 -5.36 4.86
N ASN A 32 -6.70 -5.99 5.20
CA ASN A 32 -5.39 -5.30 5.35
C ASN A 32 -4.53 -5.37 4.09
N LEU A 33 -4.94 -6.10 3.06
CA LEU A 33 -4.18 -6.18 1.81
C LEU A 33 -4.18 -4.83 1.12
N HIS A 34 -2.99 -4.27 0.87
CA HIS A 34 -2.86 -2.95 0.26
C HIS A 34 -1.48 -2.75 -0.34
N LEU A 35 -1.39 -1.78 -1.23
CA LEU A 35 -0.13 -1.20 -1.70
C LEU A 35 0.07 0.11 -0.94
N THR A 36 1.10 0.20 -0.10
CA THR A 36 1.42 1.46 0.57
C THR A 36 2.11 2.42 -0.38
N LEU A 37 1.62 3.66 -0.45
CA LEU A 37 2.25 4.73 -1.23
C LEU A 37 3.09 5.64 -0.36
N ALA A 38 2.66 5.93 0.87
CA ALA A 38 3.40 6.83 1.77
C ALA A 38 3.01 6.58 3.23
N PHE A 39 4.02 6.44 4.09
CA PHE A 39 3.81 6.46 5.54
C PHE A 39 3.89 7.89 6.05
N LEU A 40 2.91 8.29 6.85
CA LEU A 40 2.78 9.68 7.32
C LEU A 40 3.21 9.88 8.77
N GLY A 41 3.32 8.78 9.53
CA GLY A 41 3.56 8.84 10.96
C GLY A 41 2.32 9.32 11.72
N GLN A 42 2.52 10.11 12.75
CA GLN A 42 1.43 10.60 13.59
C GLN A 42 0.71 11.77 12.93
N CYS A 43 -0.61 11.68 12.88
CA CYS A 43 -1.47 12.73 12.33
C CYS A 43 -2.52 13.15 13.37
N THR A 44 -2.89 14.42 13.34
CA THR A 44 -3.98 14.95 14.16
C THR A 44 -5.30 14.87 13.38
N PRO A 45 -6.46 14.91 14.06
CA PRO A 45 -7.74 14.96 13.34
C PRO A 45 -7.86 16.14 12.37
N ALA A 46 -7.34 17.31 12.74
CA ALA A 46 -7.31 18.47 11.84
C ALA A 46 -6.41 18.23 10.63
N GLY A 47 -5.25 17.60 10.84
CA GLY A 47 -4.34 17.21 9.76
C GLY A 47 -4.97 16.21 8.80
N VAL A 48 -5.70 15.22 9.32
CA VAL A 48 -6.44 14.25 8.51
C VAL A 48 -7.48 14.94 7.63
N ALA A 49 -8.22 15.91 8.17
CA ALA A 49 -9.23 16.64 7.41
C ALA A 49 -8.60 17.43 6.25
N ARG A 50 -7.50 18.13 6.52
CA ARG A 50 -6.77 18.88 5.47
C ARG A 50 -6.20 17.95 4.41
N LEU A 51 -5.60 16.85 4.84
CA LEU A 51 -5.01 15.88 3.94
C LEU A 51 -6.05 15.20 3.07
N SER A 52 -7.21 14.86 3.64
CA SER A 52 -8.31 14.25 2.87
C SER A 52 -8.76 15.16 1.73
N ALA A 53 -8.86 16.47 1.97
CA ALA A 53 -9.21 17.44 0.93
C ALA A 53 -8.14 17.50 -0.18
N GLU A 54 -6.86 17.49 0.22
CA GLU A 54 -5.74 17.49 -0.72
C GLU A 54 -5.68 16.19 -1.55
N LEU A 55 -5.93 15.04 -0.92
CA LEU A 55 -5.95 13.76 -1.63
C LEU A 55 -7.08 13.68 -2.64
N ARG A 56 -8.23 14.28 -2.33
CA ARG A 56 -9.33 14.37 -3.26
C ARG A 56 -8.93 15.15 -4.52
N SER A 57 -8.30 16.31 -4.34
CA SER A 57 -7.83 17.12 -5.46
C SER A 57 -6.77 16.39 -6.27
N LEU A 58 -5.86 15.67 -5.60
CA LEU A 58 -4.83 14.87 -6.25
C LEU A 58 -5.48 13.76 -7.10
N ALA A 59 -6.41 13.02 -6.52
CA ALA A 59 -7.08 11.90 -7.20
C ALA A 59 -7.80 12.34 -8.48
N ASP A 60 -8.38 13.54 -8.48
CA ASP A 60 -9.06 14.09 -9.65
C ASP A 60 -8.11 14.35 -10.83
N ARG A 61 -6.81 14.45 -10.58
CA ARG A 61 -5.81 14.77 -11.62
C ARG A 61 -5.17 13.53 -12.24
N PHE A 62 -5.44 12.35 -11.74
CA PHE A 62 -4.82 11.12 -12.24
C PHE A 62 -5.87 10.12 -12.68
N ALA A 63 -5.68 9.53 -13.85
CA ALA A 63 -6.55 8.45 -14.34
C ALA A 63 -6.19 7.13 -13.65
N ALA A 64 -7.18 6.25 -13.51
CA ALA A 64 -6.95 4.90 -13.04
C ALA A 64 -6.03 4.13 -14.02
N PHE A 65 -5.25 3.19 -13.48
CA PHE A 65 -4.33 2.40 -14.29
C PHE A 65 -4.14 1.03 -13.64
N ASP A 66 -3.59 0.10 -14.42
CA ASP A 66 -3.24 -1.23 -13.93
C ASP A 66 -1.75 -1.31 -13.64
N LEU A 67 -1.40 -1.99 -12.55
CA LEU A 67 -0.03 -2.27 -12.16
C LEU A 67 0.14 -3.79 -12.06
N THR A 68 1.15 -4.33 -12.74
CA THR A 68 1.45 -5.75 -12.71
C THR A 68 2.59 -6.02 -11.73
N PHE A 69 2.34 -6.93 -10.78
CA PHE A 69 3.35 -7.48 -9.88
C PHE A 69 3.85 -8.77 -10.53
N ASP A 70 5.16 -8.87 -10.74
CA ASP A 70 5.76 -9.99 -11.48
C ASP A 70 6.53 -10.97 -10.59
N ARG A 71 6.65 -10.68 -9.30
CA ARG A 71 7.33 -11.54 -8.34
C ARG A 71 6.56 -11.67 -7.04
N CYS A 72 6.65 -12.87 -6.48
CA CYS A 72 6.26 -13.14 -5.10
C CYS A 72 7.52 -13.61 -4.39
N GLU A 73 8.06 -12.81 -3.46
CA GLU A 73 9.41 -13.01 -2.95
C GLU A 73 9.56 -12.55 -1.51
N PRO A 74 10.61 -13.02 -0.82
CA PRO A 74 10.97 -12.47 0.49
C PRO A 74 11.23 -10.97 0.39
N PHE A 75 10.79 -10.22 1.41
CA PHE A 75 10.84 -8.76 1.39
C PHE A 75 11.19 -8.25 2.80
N PRO A 76 11.97 -7.18 2.95
CA PRO A 76 12.58 -6.34 1.92
C PRO A 76 13.86 -6.92 1.28
N ALA A 77 14.38 -8.01 1.80
CA ALA A 77 15.58 -8.67 1.31
C ALA A 77 15.40 -10.20 1.28
N GLU A 78 16.41 -10.93 0.84
CA GLU A 78 16.35 -12.39 0.70
C GLU A 78 15.96 -13.13 1.98
N GLN A 79 16.28 -12.58 3.15
CA GLN A 79 15.95 -13.18 4.44
C GLN A 79 14.54 -12.85 4.90
N GLY A 80 13.83 -12.02 4.21
CA GLY A 80 12.52 -11.56 4.63
C GLY A 80 12.59 -10.35 5.55
N PRO A 81 11.80 -10.32 6.66
CA PRO A 81 10.97 -11.40 7.23
C PRO A 81 9.60 -11.59 6.57
N PHE A 82 9.28 -10.74 5.60
CA PHE A 82 7.98 -10.79 4.93
C PHE A 82 8.03 -11.61 3.65
N LEU A 83 6.85 -12.02 3.19
CA LEU A 83 6.61 -12.47 1.82
C LEU A 83 5.72 -11.41 1.17
N ALA A 84 6.10 -10.95 -0.01
CA ALA A 84 5.36 -9.88 -0.70
C ALA A 84 5.30 -10.09 -2.20
N LEU A 85 4.22 -9.58 -2.80
CA LEU A 85 4.20 -9.32 -4.23
C LEU A 85 5.00 -8.04 -4.48
N THR A 86 5.88 -8.06 -5.45
CA THR A 86 6.72 -6.91 -5.81
C THR A 86 6.59 -6.58 -7.28
N ALA A 87 6.79 -5.30 -7.60
CA ALA A 87 6.68 -4.80 -8.96
C ALA A 87 7.76 -3.76 -9.23
N THR A 88 8.13 -3.63 -10.51
CA THR A 88 8.88 -2.47 -10.98
C THR A 88 7.91 -1.29 -11.04
N CYS A 89 8.35 -0.13 -10.58
CA CYS A 89 7.51 1.06 -10.60
C CYS A 89 7.28 1.52 -12.05
N SER A 90 6.01 1.58 -12.47
CA SER A 90 5.62 2.06 -13.79
C SER A 90 5.64 3.59 -13.84
N GLU A 91 5.59 4.16 -15.05
CA GLU A 91 5.51 5.62 -15.21
C GLU A 91 4.24 6.18 -14.54
N ALA A 92 3.10 5.51 -14.70
CA ALA A 92 1.85 5.95 -14.11
C ALA A 92 1.93 5.95 -12.58
N LEU A 93 2.48 4.90 -12.00
CA LEU A 93 2.64 4.81 -10.53
C LEU A 93 3.65 5.84 -10.03
N SER A 94 4.76 6.02 -10.76
CA SER A 94 5.78 7.01 -10.41
C SER A 94 5.20 8.42 -10.39
N ALA A 95 4.39 8.76 -11.40
CA ALA A 95 3.76 10.08 -11.48
C ALA A 95 2.78 10.31 -10.33
N LEU A 96 1.98 9.30 -10.00
CA LEU A 96 1.04 9.38 -8.86
C LEU A 96 1.81 9.54 -7.55
N HIS A 97 2.85 8.76 -7.35
CA HIS A 97 3.70 8.80 -6.16
C HIS A 97 4.37 10.17 -5.98
N GLU A 98 4.93 10.73 -7.06
CA GLU A 98 5.50 12.07 -7.03
C GLU A 98 4.45 13.14 -6.70
N GLY A 99 3.29 13.07 -7.33
CA GLY A 99 2.19 13.99 -7.05
C GLY A 99 1.72 13.91 -5.60
N LEU A 100 1.70 12.69 -5.05
CA LEU A 100 1.35 12.47 -3.66
C LEU A 100 2.37 13.15 -2.73
N TRP A 101 3.67 12.96 -2.96
CA TRP A 101 4.70 13.55 -2.10
C TRP A 101 4.76 15.08 -2.21
N GLU A 102 4.45 15.65 -3.37
CA GLU A 102 4.29 17.11 -3.51
C GLU A 102 3.15 17.61 -2.62
N CYS A 103 2.03 16.90 -2.65
CA CYS A 103 0.87 17.19 -1.80
C CYS A 103 1.24 17.09 -0.31
N LEU A 104 1.90 16.01 0.10
CA LEU A 104 2.30 15.78 1.49
C LEU A 104 3.33 16.83 1.96
N GLY A 105 4.24 17.23 1.08
CA GLY A 105 5.23 18.27 1.38
C GLY A 105 4.57 19.60 1.70
N ARG A 106 3.50 19.96 0.99
CA ARG A 106 2.73 21.18 1.28
C ARG A 106 2.06 21.12 2.66
N GLN A 107 1.83 19.90 3.18
CA GLN A 107 1.28 19.69 4.51
C GLN A 107 2.35 19.57 5.59
N GLY A 108 3.62 19.76 5.24
CA GLY A 108 4.73 19.69 6.17
C GLY A 108 5.20 18.28 6.50
N ILE A 109 4.82 17.30 5.69
CA ILE A 109 5.23 15.91 5.89
C ILE A 109 6.48 15.62 5.07
N ASP A 110 7.55 15.20 5.74
CA ASP A 110 8.84 14.94 5.10
C ASP A 110 8.78 13.66 4.27
N ARG A 111 9.39 13.74 3.08
CA ARG A 111 9.49 12.60 2.18
C ARG A 111 10.41 11.53 2.75
N GLU A 112 10.05 10.27 2.56
CA GLU A 112 10.87 9.14 2.93
C GLU A 112 12.18 9.16 2.14
N GLN A 113 13.29 8.83 2.84
CA GLN A 113 14.63 8.82 2.24
C GLN A 113 14.86 7.63 1.32
N ARG A 114 14.15 6.52 1.55
CA ARG A 114 14.32 5.29 0.80
C ARG A 114 13.65 5.37 -0.56
N ALA A 115 14.23 4.67 -1.54
CA ALA A 115 13.60 4.51 -2.85
C ALA A 115 12.23 3.78 -2.69
N PHE A 116 11.25 4.21 -3.46
CA PHE A 116 9.93 3.59 -3.46
C PHE A 116 10.00 2.21 -4.12
N ARG A 117 9.58 1.20 -3.39
CA ARG A 117 9.53 -0.19 -3.87
C ARG A 117 8.08 -0.68 -3.77
N PRO A 118 7.32 -0.70 -4.87
CA PRO A 118 5.92 -1.14 -4.82
C PRO A 118 5.82 -2.59 -4.37
N HIS A 119 5.03 -2.83 -3.31
CA HIS A 119 4.85 -4.18 -2.80
C HIS A 119 3.52 -4.33 -2.06
N ILE A 120 3.02 -5.57 -2.04
CA ILE A 120 1.86 -5.97 -1.25
C ILE A 120 2.33 -7.06 -0.30
N THR A 121 2.31 -6.80 0.99
CA THR A 121 2.71 -7.79 2.00
C THR A 121 1.65 -8.86 2.12
N LEU A 122 2.06 -10.12 1.96
CA LEU A 122 1.18 -11.29 2.00
C LEU A 122 1.21 -12.02 3.34
N ALA A 123 2.38 -12.08 3.98
CA ALA A 123 2.58 -12.82 5.21
C ALA A 123 3.88 -12.44 5.88
N LYS A 124 4.06 -12.87 7.12
CA LYS A 124 5.34 -12.79 7.84
C LYS A 124 5.71 -14.21 8.30
N PRO A 125 6.18 -15.05 7.37
CA PRO A 125 6.34 -16.48 7.67
C PRO A 125 7.48 -16.83 8.61
N GLY A 126 8.43 -15.91 8.84
CA GLY A 126 9.55 -16.13 9.74
C GLY A 126 10.72 -16.90 9.12
N LEU A 127 10.59 -17.31 7.86
CA LEU A 127 11.65 -17.93 7.09
C LEU A 127 11.59 -17.45 5.64
N ALA A 128 12.72 -17.51 4.95
CA ALA A 128 12.78 -17.11 3.54
C ALA A 128 12.21 -18.21 2.66
N LEU A 129 11.25 -17.85 1.82
CA LEU A 129 10.64 -18.75 0.84
C LEU A 129 11.25 -18.50 -0.53
N ALA A 130 11.13 -19.48 -1.43
CA ALA A 130 11.63 -19.33 -2.79
C ALA A 130 10.83 -18.26 -3.53
N THR A 131 11.51 -17.50 -4.38
CA THR A 131 10.87 -16.51 -5.25
C THR A 131 10.06 -17.21 -6.34
N GLN A 132 8.82 -16.76 -6.55
CA GLN A 132 7.98 -17.18 -7.66
C GLN A 132 7.83 -16.03 -8.63
N THR A 133 7.85 -16.32 -9.92
CA THR A 133 7.50 -15.34 -10.95
C THR A 133 6.05 -15.54 -11.35
N GLY A 134 5.41 -14.48 -11.84
CA GLY A 134 4.02 -14.52 -12.25
C GLY A 134 3.57 -13.18 -12.79
N ALA A 135 2.26 -13.02 -12.91
CA ALA A 135 1.66 -11.77 -13.33
C ALA A 135 0.39 -11.56 -12.50
N TRP A 136 0.48 -10.73 -11.47
CA TRP A 136 -0.62 -10.38 -10.58
C TRP A 136 -0.96 -8.91 -10.78
N GLN A 137 -2.19 -8.63 -11.16
CA GLN A 137 -2.59 -7.30 -11.59
C GLN A 137 -3.44 -6.60 -10.54
N LEU A 138 -3.02 -5.38 -10.17
CA LEU A 138 -3.75 -4.47 -9.32
C LEU A 138 -4.33 -3.35 -10.17
N THR A 139 -5.64 -3.14 -10.08
CA THR A 139 -6.25 -1.93 -10.63
C THR A 139 -6.08 -0.82 -9.59
N VAL A 140 -5.31 0.19 -9.96
CA VAL A 140 -5.11 1.39 -9.13
C VAL A 140 -6.17 2.39 -9.54
N ASP A 141 -7.28 2.43 -8.81
CA ASP A 141 -8.43 3.27 -9.14
C ASP A 141 -8.89 4.16 -7.99
N GLN A 142 -8.17 4.14 -6.87
CA GLN A 142 -8.47 5.01 -5.73
C GLN A 142 -7.26 5.18 -4.83
N LEU A 143 -7.26 6.27 -4.09
CA LEU A 143 -6.35 6.51 -2.98
C LEU A 143 -7.13 6.41 -1.68
N CYS A 144 -6.55 5.76 -0.68
CA CYS A 144 -7.14 5.68 0.65
C CYS A 144 -6.18 6.23 1.69
N LEU A 145 -6.71 7.02 2.60
CA LEU A 145 -6.01 7.43 3.81
C LEU A 145 -6.43 6.48 4.91
N TYR A 146 -5.45 5.79 5.50
CA TYR A 146 -5.69 4.78 6.52
C TYR A 146 -5.13 5.21 7.87
N GLN A 147 -5.82 4.81 8.91
CA GLN A 147 -5.29 4.78 10.27
C GLN A 147 -4.85 3.35 10.57
N SER A 148 -3.64 3.19 11.09
CA SER A 148 -3.16 1.91 11.60
C SER A 148 -3.38 1.87 13.10
N GLU A 149 -4.21 0.94 13.56
CA GLU A 149 -4.47 0.68 14.98
C GLU A 149 -3.82 -0.65 15.36
N LEU A 150 -2.96 -0.64 16.35
CA LEU A 150 -2.34 -1.85 16.86
C LEU A 150 -2.69 -2.00 18.34
N ILE A 151 -3.44 -3.05 18.64
CA ILE A 151 -3.65 -3.49 20.01
C ILE A 151 -2.53 -4.48 20.32
N GLN A 152 -1.85 -4.29 21.44
CA GLN A 152 -0.69 -5.08 21.82
C GLN A 152 -0.96 -6.58 21.70
N GLY A 153 -0.09 -7.29 20.95
CA GLY A 153 -0.19 -8.73 20.74
C GLY A 153 -1.13 -9.15 19.61
N GLU A 154 -1.80 -8.20 18.95
CA GLU A 154 -2.72 -8.46 17.85
C GLU A 154 -2.17 -8.00 16.51
N VAL A 155 -2.80 -8.46 15.43
CA VAL A 155 -2.53 -7.97 14.07
C VAL A 155 -3.07 -6.55 13.95
N PRO A 156 -2.32 -5.61 13.32
CA PRO A 156 -2.83 -4.26 13.11
C PRO A 156 -4.16 -4.27 12.35
N THR A 157 -5.04 -3.34 12.71
CA THR A 157 -6.26 -3.06 11.96
C THR A 157 -6.05 -1.79 11.16
N TYR A 158 -6.31 -1.85 9.86
CA TYR A 158 -6.21 -0.68 8.99
C TYR A 158 -7.62 -0.14 8.72
N ARG A 159 -7.89 1.05 9.26
CA ARG A 159 -9.20 1.69 9.13
C ARG A 159 -9.14 2.77 8.07
N PRO A 160 -9.96 2.68 7.00
CA PRO A 160 -10.06 3.78 6.05
C PRO A 160 -10.65 5.03 6.71
N LEU A 161 -9.92 6.13 6.63
CA LEU A 161 -10.39 7.44 7.09
C LEU A 161 -11.03 8.23 5.97
N SER A 162 -10.53 8.08 4.74
CA SER A 162 -11.12 8.66 3.55
C SER A 162 -10.71 7.86 2.31
N GLN A 163 -11.57 7.89 1.30
CA GLN A 163 -11.37 7.17 0.04
C GLN A 163 -11.62 8.14 -1.12
N HIS A 164 -10.72 8.15 -2.10
CA HIS A 164 -10.72 9.12 -3.18
C HIS A 164 -10.56 8.39 -4.52
N PRO A 165 -11.65 8.21 -5.28
CA PRO A 165 -11.56 7.59 -6.61
C PRO A 165 -10.68 8.43 -7.53
N LEU A 166 -9.85 7.76 -8.33
CA LEU A 166 -9.10 8.41 -9.40
C LEU A 166 -10.06 8.79 -10.54
N ALA A 167 -9.65 9.78 -11.33
CA ALA A 167 -10.43 10.19 -12.48
C ALA A 167 -10.56 9.04 -13.49
N GLY A 168 -11.74 8.87 -13.97
CA GLY A 168 -12.18 7.89 -14.91
C GLY A 168 -11.26 6.98 -15.61
#